data_bfce80233b87e29d390d6da58c0c341b
#
_entry.id   bfce80233b87e29d390d6da58c0c341b
#
_cell.length_a   1.000
_cell.length_b   1.000
_cell.length_c   1.000
_cell.angle_alpha   90.00
_cell.angle_beta   90.00
_cell.angle_gamma   90.00
#
_symmetry.space_group_name_H-M   'P 1'
#
loop_
_entity.id
_entity.type
_entity.pdbx_description
1 polymer ?
#
loop_
_entity_poly.entity_id
_entity_poly.type
_entity_poly.pdbx_seq_one_letter_code
_entity_poly.pdbx_strand_id
1 'polypeptide(L)'
;MSVLSRRRPAAAVDLAAVHLALATVQDPELHLPLPEVGMLGEVAVDRAGVVRVVVRLTTPACPLRERLTAEVGAALRGIAGVAGVDVAFTAMGEAERMQLAVRLRGNRSVGTHPFDAGSGTRVYAVASGKGGVGKSSVTANLAVALAQQGERVGVLDADVWGWSIPQLFGVRRAPVALKGLMLPVEAHGVALMSVGFFVEDDEPVVWRGPMLHKAIEQFLGDVHWGELDTLLIDLPPGTGDVTLSLLELVPDAQLLAVTTPQVAAQTVAARVGRMARDARMPVAGVVENMSTLVCPSCAEATPMFGEGGGRRLAESIAAPLLGKVPLDLPLRTSGDAGVPAVVGAPKAPSAVELRRIAAQLPTVRRSLVGRRLPLSVV
;
A
#
# COMPACT_ATOMS: atom_id res chain seq x y z
N MET A 1 64.80 13.41 -16.81
CA MET A 1 64.17 12.12 -17.15
C MET A 1 62.71 12.17 -16.68
N SER A 2 61.81 12.46 -17.64
CA SER A 2 60.37 12.59 -17.34
C SER A 2 59.74 11.20 -17.44
N VAL A 3 59.25 10.69 -16.32
CA VAL A 3 58.52 9.40 -16.26
C VAL A 3 57.09 9.66 -16.75
N LEU A 4 56.86 9.39 -18.03
CA LEU A 4 55.54 9.31 -18.60
C LEU A 4 54.78 8.12 -17.97
N SER A 5 53.93 8.40 -16.99
CA SER A 5 52.97 7.46 -16.44
C SER A 5 52.03 7.01 -17.56
N ARG A 6 52.27 5.80 -18.11
CA ARG A 6 51.34 5.14 -19.03
C ARG A 6 50.05 4.85 -18.24
N ARG A 7 48.98 5.66 -18.46
CA ARG A 7 47.66 5.29 -18.03
C ARG A 7 47.33 3.93 -18.67
N ARG A 8 47.10 2.93 -17.84
CA ARG A 8 46.53 1.64 -18.27
C ARG A 8 45.23 1.96 -19.06
N PRO A 9 45.01 1.34 -20.25
CA PRO A 9 43.74 1.46 -20.94
C PRO A 9 42.63 1.02 -19.95
N ALA A 10 41.60 1.83 -19.80
CA ALA A 10 40.44 1.45 -19.02
C ALA A 10 39.89 0.15 -19.61
N ALA A 11 39.59 -0.84 -18.73
CA ALA A 11 38.97 -2.07 -19.19
C ALA A 11 37.71 -1.72 -19.98
N ALA A 12 37.52 -2.36 -21.13
CA ALA A 12 36.30 -2.17 -21.91
C ALA A 12 35.11 -2.62 -21.07
N VAL A 13 34.06 -1.78 -21.03
CA VAL A 13 32.83 -2.13 -20.30
C VAL A 13 32.15 -3.31 -20.99
N ASP A 14 31.87 -4.36 -20.25
CA ASP A 14 31.11 -5.51 -20.73
C ASP A 14 29.60 -5.18 -20.76
N LEU A 15 29.05 -5.04 -21.96
CA LEU A 15 27.63 -4.78 -22.18
C LEU A 15 26.72 -5.90 -21.65
N ALA A 16 27.19 -7.15 -21.65
CA ALA A 16 26.42 -8.26 -21.12
C ALA A 16 26.29 -8.14 -19.59
N ALA A 17 27.38 -7.78 -18.91
CA ALA A 17 27.36 -7.50 -17.48
C ALA A 17 26.47 -6.30 -17.14
N VAL A 18 26.46 -5.24 -17.98
CA VAL A 18 25.56 -4.09 -17.83
C VAL A 18 24.08 -4.52 -17.93
N HIS A 19 23.72 -5.28 -18.96
CA HIS A 19 22.34 -5.77 -19.11
C HIS A 19 21.91 -6.69 -17.95
N LEU A 20 22.80 -7.55 -17.48
CA LEU A 20 22.54 -8.43 -16.34
C LEU A 20 22.30 -7.63 -15.05
N ALA A 21 23.09 -6.60 -14.81
CA ALA A 21 22.91 -5.72 -13.67
C ALA A 21 21.59 -4.90 -13.77
N LEU A 22 21.27 -4.36 -14.94
CA LEU A 22 20.01 -3.65 -15.18
C LEU A 22 18.77 -4.55 -15.04
N ALA A 23 18.92 -5.86 -15.26
CA ALA A 23 17.82 -6.81 -15.05
C ALA A 23 17.49 -7.00 -13.55
N THR A 24 18.35 -6.55 -12.63
CA THR A 24 18.04 -6.56 -11.18
C THR A 24 17.31 -5.30 -10.70
N VAL A 25 17.31 -4.22 -11.51
CA VAL A 25 16.66 -2.97 -11.16
C VAL A 25 15.16 -3.12 -11.39
N GLN A 26 14.38 -2.85 -10.35
CA GLN A 26 12.93 -2.95 -10.37
C GLN A 26 12.27 -1.58 -10.50
N ASP A 27 11.12 -1.54 -11.18
CA ASP A 27 10.25 -0.37 -11.11
C ASP A 27 9.67 -0.25 -9.69
N PRO A 28 9.74 0.94 -9.07
CA PRO A 28 9.31 1.09 -7.68
C PRO A 28 7.80 0.94 -7.45
N GLU A 29 6.96 1.10 -8.48
CA GLU A 29 5.50 0.93 -8.38
C GLU A 29 5.05 -0.49 -8.75
N LEU A 30 5.75 -1.12 -9.70
CA LEU A 30 5.40 -2.45 -10.20
C LEU A 30 6.12 -3.57 -9.45
N HIS A 31 7.23 -3.26 -8.77
CA HIS A 31 8.13 -4.23 -8.13
C HIS A 31 8.59 -5.36 -9.07
N LEU A 32 8.66 -5.04 -10.37
CA LEU A 32 9.10 -5.94 -11.43
C LEU A 32 10.36 -5.39 -12.11
N PRO A 33 11.26 -6.25 -12.59
CA PRO A 33 12.46 -5.83 -13.32
C PRO A 33 12.13 -4.94 -14.53
N LEU A 34 12.89 -3.85 -14.73
CA LEU A 34 12.67 -2.91 -15.83
C LEU A 34 12.58 -3.58 -17.22
N PRO A 35 13.41 -4.60 -17.56
CA PRO A 35 13.26 -5.31 -18.83
C PRO A 35 11.95 -6.09 -18.94
N GLU A 36 11.47 -6.69 -17.85
CA GLU A 36 10.25 -7.49 -17.85
C GLU A 36 9.00 -6.64 -18.11
N VAL A 37 9.01 -5.40 -17.65
CA VAL A 37 7.91 -4.45 -17.86
C VAL A 37 8.09 -3.59 -19.12
N GLY A 38 9.17 -3.82 -19.89
CA GLY A 38 9.45 -3.07 -21.11
C GLY A 38 9.90 -1.63 -20.87
N MET A 39 10.29 -1.30 -19.64
CA MET A 39 10.77 0.04 -19.26
C MET A 39 12.24 0.26 -19.58
N LEU A 40 13.04 -0.79 -19.81
CA LEU A 40 14.41 -0.64 -20.28
C LEU A 40 14.43 -0.33 -21.78
N GLY A 41 14.97 0.83 -22.13
CA GLY A 41 15.18 1.26 -23.51
C GLY A 41 16.59 0.95 -24.02
N GLU A 42 17.14 1.87 -24.80
CA GLU A 42 18.49 1.75 -25.35
C GLU A 42 19.54 1.83 -24.23
N VAL A 43 20.56 0.97 -24.32
CA VAL A 43 21.74 0.97 -23.46
C VAL A 43 22.97 1.11 -24.32
N ALA A 44 23.74 2.16 -24.12
CA ALA A 44 24.96 2.44 -24.88
C ALA A 44 26.12 2.76 -23.97
N VAL A 45 27.33 2.45 -24.38
CA VAL A 45 28.56 2.78 -23.67
C VAL A 45 29.45 3.62 -24.56
N ASP A 46 29.89 4.77 -24.07
CA ASP A 46 30.82 5.62 -24.82
C ASP A 46 32.28 5.21 -24.64
N ARG A 47 33.18 5.89 -25.40
CA ARG A 47 34.63 5.62 -25.33
C ARG A 47 35.26 5.99 -23.98
N ALA A 48 34.59 6.82 -23.17
CA ALA A 48 35.05 7.22 -21.85
C ALA A 48 34.58 6.26 -20.75
N GLY A 49 33.81 5.22 -21.11
CA GLY A 49 33.24 4.27 -20.15
C GLY A 49 31.98 4.77 -19.46
N VAL A 50 31.31 5.79 -20.01
CA VAL A 50 30.02 6.25 -19.51
C VAL A 50 28.92 5.39 -20.11
N VAL A 51 28.12 4.77 -19.24
CA VAL A 51 26.96 3.97 -19.63
C VAL A 51 25.73 4.87 -19.69
N ARG A 52 25.15 5.03 -20.87
CA ARG A 52 23.89 5.73 -21.07
C ARG A 52 22.76 4.70 -21.08
N VAL A 53 21.75 4.92 -20.23
CA VAL A 53 20.56 4.07 -20.08
C VAL A 53 19.31 4.90 -20.34
N VAL A 54 18.48 4.48 -21.28
CA VAL A 54 17.16 5.08 -21.51
C VAL A 54 16.13 4.28 -20.70
N VAL A 55 15.39 4.96 -19.81
CA VAL A 55 14.27 4.37 -19.08
C VAL A 55 12.96 4.93 -19.63
N ARG A 56 12.05 4.04 -20.04
CA ARG A 56 10.72 4.39 -20.57
C ARG A 56 9.71 4.42 -19.45
N LEU A 57 9.17 5.59 -19.16
CA LEU A 57 8.19 5.79 -18.09
C LEU A 57 6.76 5.60 -18.60
N THR A 58 5.88 5.10 -17.75
CA THR A 58 4.43 4.99 -18.03
C THR A 58 3.76 6.34 -18.20
N THR A 59 4.28 7.38 -17.52
CA THR A 59 3.84 8.77 -17.62
C THR A 59 5.03 9.73 -17.71
N PRO A 60 4.93 10.83 -18.49
CA PRO A 60 6.00 11.84 -18.56
C PRO A 60 6.31 12.52 -17.22
N ALA A 61 5.32 12.62 -16.34
CA ALA A 61 5.42 13.30 -15.05
C ALA A 61 5.71 12.35 -13.88
N CYS A 62 6.40 11.22 -14.12
CA CYS A 62 6.73 10.25 -13.07
C CYS A 62 7.59 10.91 -11.96
N PRO A 63 7.12 10.92 -10.70
CA PRO A 63 7.86 11.50 -9.59
C PRO A 63 9.04 10.64 -9.11
N LEU A 64 9.15 9.41 -9.61
CA LEU A 64 10.15 8.42 -9.15
C LEU A 64 11.44 8.44 -9.98
N ARG A 65 11.64 9.46 -10.84
CA ARG A 65 12.84 9.58 -11.68
C ARG A 65 14.13 9.58 -10.88
N GLU A 66 14.17 10.33 -9.78
CA GLU A 66 15.36 10.40 -8.93
C GLU A 66 15.70 9.06 -8.30
N ARG A 67 14.68 8.34 -7.82
CA ARG A 67 14.85 6.99 -7.26
C ARG A 67 15.34 6.02 -8.32
N LEU A 68 14.73 5.99 -9.50
CA LEU A 68 15.18 5.15 -10.62
C LEU A 68 16.61 5.48 -11.06
N THR A 69 16.97 6.77 -11.11
CA THR A 69 18.35 7.19 -11.42
C THR A 69 19.34 6.65 -10.39
N ALA A 70 18.98 6.73 -9.09
CA ALA A 70 19.83 6.23 -8.02
C ALA A 70 19.99 4.71 -8.07
N GLU A 71 18.92 3.96 -8.32
CA GLU A 71 18.92 2.49 -8.39
C GLU A 71 19.69 1.98 -9.62
N VAL A 72 19.46 2.57 -10.81
CA VAL A 72 20.25 2.27 -12.02
C VAL A 72 21.74 2.58 -11.80
N GLY A 73 22.02 3.75 -11.22
CA GLY A 73 23.39 4.14 -10.89
C GLY A 73 24.05 3.22 -9.87
N ALA A 74 23.30 2.73 -8.89
CA ALA A 74 23.82 1.76 -7.91
C ALA A 74 24.13 0.40 -8.53
N ALA A 75 23.25 -0.09 -9.41
CA ALA A 75 23.42 -1.37 -10.08
C ALA A 75 24.67 -1.40 -10.99
N LEU A 76 25.01 -0.28 -11.61
CA LEU A 76 26.10 -0.20 -12.60
C LEU A 76 27.48 0.18 -12.00
N ARG A 77 27.51 0.81 -10.82
CA ARG A 77 28.76 1.33 -10.22
C ARG A 77 29.83 0.27 -9.90
N GLY A 78 29.44 -0.98 -9.77
CA GLY A 78 30.36 -2.10 -9.47
C GLY A 78 30.97 -2.77 -10.70
N ILE A 79 30.58 -2.38 -11.92
CA ILE A 79 31.02 -3.04 -13.16
C ILE A 79 32.37 -2.49 -13.60
N ALA A 80 33.32 -3.38 -13.90
CA ALA A 80 34.64 -3.01 -14.35
C ALA A 80 34.58 -2.18 -15.64
N GLY A 81 35.32 -1.06 -15.66
CA GLY A 81 35.38 -0.14 -16.80
C GLY A 81 34.30 0.94 -16.82
N VAL A 82 33.25 0.86 -16.01
CA VAL A 82 32.22 1.91 -15.91
C VAL A 82 32.80 3.13 -15.18
N ALA A 83 32.93 4.24 -15.91
CA ALA A 83 33.43 5.51 -15.41
C ALA A 83 32.30 6.45 -14.94
N GLY A 84 31.09 6.28 -15.48
CA GLY A 84 29.90 7.08 -15.14
C GLY A 84 28.62 6.46 -15.67
N VAL A 85 27.48 6.93 -15.16
CA VAL A 85 26.15 6.49 -15.59
C VAL A 85 25.30 7.73 -15.89
N ASP A 86 24.71 7.74 -17.09
CA ASP A 86 23.77 8.79 -17.56
C ASP A 86 22.41 8.14 -17.80
N VAL A 87 21.38 8.57 -17.07
CA VAL A 87 20.03 8.03 -17.17
C VAL A 87 19.12 9.03 -17.87
N ALA A 88 18.68 8.68 -19.07
CA ALA A 88 17.71 9.44 -19.82
C ALA A 88 16.31 8.84 -19.67
N PHE A 89 15.29 9.69 -19.65
CA PHE A 89 13.91 9.27 -19.51
C PHE A 89 13.10 9.62 -20.75
N THR A 90 12.31 8.66 -21.23
CA THR A 90 11.30 8.86 -22.29
C THR A 90 9.95 8.36 -21.80
N ALA A 91 8.87 8.80 -22.44
CA ALA A 91 7.55 8.26 -22.15
C ALA A 91 7.23 7.08 -23.08
N MET A 92 6.58 6.06 -22.55
CA MET A 92 6.04 4.95 -23.36
C MET A 92 4.97 5.46 -24.33
N GLY A 93 5.01 4.95 -25.55
CA GLY A 93 3.96 5.12 -26.54
C GLY A 93 2.68 4.36 -26.15
N GLU A 94 1.60 4.62 -26.90
CA GLU A 94 0.31 3.97 -26.62
C GLU A 94 0.35 2.45 -26.77
N ALA A 95 1.04 1.95 -27.79
CA ALA A 95 1.22 0.52 -28.02
C ALA A 95 2.02 -0.16 -26.90
N GLU A 96 3.09 0.49 -26.40
CA GLU A 96 3.91 -0.02 -25.30
C GLU A 96 3.11 -0.09 -24.00
N ARG A 97 2.31 0.95 -23.70
CA ARG A 97 1.41 0.96 -22.54
C ARG A 97 0.33 -0.13 -22.64
N MET A 98 -0.18 -0.40 -23.83
CA MET A 98 -1.13 -1.50 -24.04
C MET A 98 -0.46 -2.86 -23.80
N GLN A 99 0.74 -3.08 -24.32
CA GLN A 99 1.50 -4.32 -24.08
C GLN A 99 1.81 -4.52 -22.61
N LEU A 100 2.20 -3.45 -21.90
CA LEU A 100 2.42 -3.48 -20.47
C LEU A 100 1.15 -3.87 -19.72
N ALA A 101 0.00 -3.24 -20.01
CA ALA A 101 -1.28 -3.56 -19.37
C ALA A 101 -1.68 -5.02 -19.57
N VAL A 102 -1.53 -5.57 -20.78
CA VAL A 102 -1.78 -6.99 -21.07
C VAL A 102 -0.85 -7.89 -20.26
N ARG A 103 0.42 -7.57 -20.18
CA ARG A 103 1.43 -8.33 -19.42
C ARG A 103 1.12 -8.33 -17.92
N LEU A 104 0.79 -7.16 -17.36
CA LEU A 104 0.47 -6.99 -15.94
C LEU A 104 -0.85 -7.68 -15.57
N ARG A 105 -1.83 -7.70 -16.46
CA ARG A 105 -3.08 -8.44 -16.25
C ARG A 105 -2.86 -9.94 -16.25
N GLY A 106 -1.88 -10.44 -17.00
CA GLY A 106 -1.60 -11.88 -17.16
C GLY A 106 -2.81 -12.63 -17.70
N ASN A 107 -3.12 -13.80 -17.14
CA ASN A 107 -4.24 -14.63 -17.56
C ASN A 107 -5.58 -14.28 -16.89
N ARG A 108 -5.65 -13.19 -16.12
CA ARG A 108 -6.90 -12.80 -15.46
C ARG A 108 -7.92 -12.28 -16.48
N SER A 109 -9.14 -12.80 -16.39
CA SER A 109 -10.26 -12.31 -17.19
C SER A 109 -10.71 -10.94 -16.69
N VAL A 110 -11.28 -10.13 -17.57
CA VAL A 110 -11.92 -8.86 -17.18
C VAL A 110 -13.06 -9.17 -16.19
N GLY A 111 -13.12 -8.42 -15.08
CA GLY A 111 -14.16 -8.61 -14.05
C GLY A 111 -13.81 -9.63 -12.97
N THR A 112 -12.64 -10.30 -13.04
CA THR A 112 -12.15 -11.13 -11.93
C THR A 112 -11.12 -10.34 -11.10
N HIS A 113 -11.13 -10.50 -9.78
CA HIS A 113 -10.15 -9.87 -8.89
C HIS A 113 -9.23 -10.91 -8.22
N PRO A 114 -8.04 -10.48 -7.73
CA PRO A 114 -7.05 -11.40 -7.16
C PRO A 114 -7.37 -11.83 -5.71
N PHE A 115 -8.54 -11.49 -5.18
CA PHE A 115 -8.93 -11.69 -3.77
C PHE A 115 -10.02 -12.75 -3.62
N ASP A 116 -10.13 -13.67 -4.56
CA ASP A 116 -11.04 -14.81 -4.49
C ASP A 116 -10.62 -15.80 -3.38
N ALA A 117 -11.56 -16.63 -2.96
CA ALA A 117 -11.32 -17.67 -1.97
C ALA A 117 -10.08 -18.51 -2.32
N GLY A 118 -9.12 -18.57 -1.40
CA GLY A 118 -7.87 -19.30 -1.60
C GLY A 118 -6.75 -18.50 -2.30
N SER A 119 -6.92 -17.22 -2.56
CA SER A 119 -5.87 -16.37 -3.16
C SER A 119 -4.59 -16.27 -2.32
N GLY A 120 -4.67 -16.58 -1.03
CA GLY A 120 -3.56 -16.43 -0.09
C GLY A 120 -3.39 -14.99 0.43
N THR A 121 -4.12 -14.01 -0.08
CA THR A 121 -4.17 -12.65 0.43
C THR A 121 -5.19 -12.54 1.56
N ARG A 122 -4.80 -12.00 2.69
CA ARG A 122 -5.75 -11.65 3.76
C ARG A 122 -6.42 -10.33 3.45
N VAL A 123 -7.73 -10.30 3.51
CA VAL A 123 -8.50 -9.07 3.32
C VAL A 123 -9.16 -8.68 4.63
N TYR A 124 -8.87 -7.48 5.12
CA TYR A 124 -9.51 -6.89 6.29
C TYR A 124 -10.45 -5.75 5.89
N ALA A 125 -11.74 -5.94 6.16
CA ALA A 125 -12.75 -4.90 6.06
C ALA A 125 -12.70 -4.06 7.36
N VAL A 126 -12.07 -2.89 7.30
CA VAL A 126 -11.98 -1.98 8.45
C VAL A 126 -13.25 -1.14 8.53
N ALA A 127 -14.06 -1.40 9.54
CA ALA A 127 -15.36 -0.78 9.70
C ALA A 127 -15.52 -0.09 11.04
N SER A 128 -16.42 0.89 11.10
CA SER A 128 -16.79 1.58 12.33
C SER A 128 -18.28 1.86 12.37
N GLY A 129 -18.81 1.95 13.59
CA GLY A 129 -20.24 2.23 13.77
C GLY A 129 -20.61 3.66 13.41
N LYS A 130 -19.73 4.64 13.60
CA LYS A 130 -19.96 6.07 13.33
C LYS A 130 -18.68 6.70 12.75
N GLY A 131 -18.85 7.85 12.10
CA GLY A 131 -17.76 8.70 11.67
C GLY A 131 -16.97 9.30 12.86
N GLY A 132 -15.73 9.71 12.63
CA GLY A 132 -14.91 10.40 13.61
C GLY A 132 -14.27 9.52 14.70
N VAL A 133 -14.34 8.18 14.60
CA VAL A 133 -13.66 7.28 15.55
C VAL A 133 -12.19 7.06 15.22
N GLY A 134 -11.68 7.65 14.14
CA GLY A 134 -10.30 7.48 13.67
C GLY A 134 -10.04 6.18 12.92
N LYS A 135 -11.06 5.59 12.29
CA LYS A 135 -10.99 4.38 11.48
C LYS A 135 -9.83 4.42 10.47
N SER A 136 -9.81 5.45 9.61
CA SER A 136 -8.80 5.61 8.56
C SER A 136 -7.39 5.85 9.11
N SER A 137 -7.26 6.56 10.25
CA SER A 137 -5.96 6.70 10.94
C SER A 137 -5.44 5.35 11.45
N VAL A 138 -6.33 4.50 11.99
CA VAL A 138 -5.99 3.13 12.39
C VAL A 138 -5.60 2.31 11.16
N THR A 139 -6.40 2.35 10.08
CA THR A 139 -6.13 1.65 8.82
C THR A 139 -4.76 2.01 8.25
N ALA A 140 -4.46 3.30 8.12
CA ALA A 140 -3.20 3.78 7.56
C ALA A 140 -1.98 3.31 8.38
N ASN A 141 -2.05 3.43 9.70
CA ASN A 141 -0.96 3.03 10.56
C ASN A 141 -0.79 1.51 10.65
N LEU A 142 -1.87 0.72 10.65
CA LEU A 142 -1.78 -0.74 10.58
C LEU A 142 -1.16 -1.20 9.26
N ALA A 143 -1.56 -0.60 8.14
CA ALA A 143 -1.00 -0.93 6.83
C ALA A 143 0.52 -0.73 6.80
N VAL A 144 0.98 0.43 7.26
CA VAL A 144 2.43 0.72 7.29
C VAL A 144 3.15 -0.15 8.31
N ALA A 145 2.55 -0.44 9.46
CA ALA A 145 3.14 -1.33 10.46
C ALA A 145 3.33 -2.76 9.92
N LEU A 146 2.36 -3.28 9.13
CA LEU A 146 2.46 -4.58 8.46
C LEU A 146 3.54 -4.56 7.37
N ALA A 147 3.61 -3.48 6.59
CA ALA A 147 4.66 -3.31 5.57
C ALA A 147 6.07 -3.27 6.22
N GLN A 148 6.23 -2.63 7.38
CA GLN A 148 7.46 -2.64 8.17
C GLN A 148 7.84 -4.03 8.69
N GLN A 149 6.89 -4.95 8.81
CA GLN A 149 7.12 -6.36 9.13
C GLN A 149 7.49 -7.22 7.90
N GLY A 150 7.59 -6.60 6.73
CA GLY A 150 7.97 -7.24 5.47
C GLY A 150 6.80 -7.84 4.68
N GLU A 151 5.57 -7.50 5.02
CA GLU A 151 4.39 -7.87 4.22
C GLU A 151 4.23 -6.93 3.02
N ARG A 152 3.70 -7.44 1.92
CA ARG A 152 3.21 -6.65 0.79
C ARG A 152 1.78 -6.25 1.09
N VAL A 153 1.57 -4.97 1.31
CA VAL A 153 0.31 -4.43 1.83
C VAL A 153 -0.35 -3.50 0.83
N GLY A 154 -1.66 -3.71 0.62
CA GLY A 154 -2.52 -2.77 -0.08
C GLY A 154 -3.52 -2.09 0.85
N VAL A 155 -3.92 -0.87 0.51
CA VAL A 155 -5.05 -0.18 1.14
C VAL A 155 -6.01 0.29 0.04
N LEU A 156 -7.26 -0.13 0.15
CA LEU A 156 -8.37 0.41 -0.63
C LEU A 156 -9.21 1.33 0.26
N ASP A 157 -9.22 2.62 -0.03
CA ASP A 157 -10.11 3.59 0.59
C ASP A 157 -11.45 3.59 -0.16
N ALA A 158 -12.45 2.98 0.45
CA ALA A 158 -13.82 2.89 -0.05
C ALA A 158 -14.78 3.86 0.67
N ASP A 159 -14.26 4.79 1.50
CA ASP A 159 -15.06 5.82 2.15
C ASP A 159 -15.29 6.99 1.20
N VAL A 160 -16.34 6.87 0.41
CA VAL A 160 -16.69 7.84 -0.64
C VAL A 160 -17.16 9.21 -0.11
N TRP A 161 -17.49 9.29 1.16
CA TRP A 161 -17.99 10.52 1.80
C TRP A 161 -16.91 11.25 2.60
N GLY A 162 -15.83 10.57 2.93
CA GLY A 162 -14.79 11.10 3.83
C GLY A 162 -13.44 10.46 3.58
N TRP A 163 -13.07 10.31 2.29
CA TRP A 163 -11.78 9.77 1.93
C TRP A 163 -10.65 10.53 2.62
N SER A 164 -9.82 9.83 3.33
CA SER A 164 -8.73 10.42 4.12
C SER A 164 -7.41 9.66 3.97
N ILE A 165 -7.43 8.49 3.37
CA ILE A 165 -6.22 7.68 3.18
C ILE A 165 -5.14 8.42 2.37
N PRO A 166 -5.45 9.07 1.21
CA PRO A 166 -4.44 9.82 0.48
C PRO A 166 -3.76 10.91 1.33
N GLN A 167 -4.54 11.65 2.11
CA GLN A 167 -4.03 12.69 3.00
C GLN A 167 -3.14 12.10 4.10
N LEU A 168 -3.58 11.01 4.75
CA LEU A 168 -2.83 10.35 5.82
C LEU A 168 -1.49 9.76 5.36
N PHE A 169 -1.37 9.46 4.06
CA PHE A 169 -0.13 9.01 3.43
C PHE A 169 0.67 10.12 2.72
N GLY A 170 0.19 11.35 2.75
CA GLY A 170 0.85 12.49 2.08
C GLY A 170 0.82 12.40 0.55
N VAL A 171 -0.14 11.69 -0.02
CA VAL A 171 -0.27 11.46 -1.46
C VAL A 171 -1.25 12.46 -2.06
N ARG A 172 -0.78 13.19 -3.09
CA ARG A 172 -1.59 14.15 -3.86
C ARG A 172 -1.69 13.81 -5.35
N ARG A 173 -0.99 12.75 -5.79
CA ARG A 173 -0.97 12.33 -7.18
C ARG A 173 -2.04 11.29 -7.46
N ALA A 174 -2.65 11.35 -8.64
CA ALA A 174 -3.57 10.33 -9.11
C ALA A 174 -2.81 9.04 -9.52
N PRO A 175 -3.47 7.86 -9.46
CA PRO A 175 -2.96 6.62 -10.00
C PRO A 175 -2.76 6.71 -11.52
N VAL A 176 -1.83 5.92 -12.04
CA VAL A 176 -1.58 5.86 -13.48
C VAL A 176 -2.58 4.91 -14.13
N ALA A 177 -3.33 5.43 -15.12
CA ALA A 177 -4.23 4.61 -15.92
C ALA A 177 -3.47 4.02 -17.15
N LEU A 178 -3.48 2.70 -17.24
CA LEU A 178 -3.03 1.93 -18.41
C LEU A 178 -4.24 1.22 -19.00
N LYS A 179 -4.69 1.53 -20.21
CA LYS A 179 -5.74 0.81 -21.00
C LYS A 179 -6.56 -0.25 -20.22
N GLY A 180 -7.48 0.17 -19.35
CA GLY A 180 -8.32 -0.71 -18.54
C GLY A 180 -7.61 -1.36 -17.35
N LEU A 181 -6.45 -0.88 -16.96
CA LEU A 181 -5.74 -1.23 -15.74
C LEU A 181 -5.27 0.04 -15.05
N MET A 182 -5.31 0.07 -13.73
CA MET A 182 -4.80 1.17 -12.91
C MET A 182 -3.60 0.70 -12.10
N LEU A 183 -2.55 1.50 -12.05
CA LEU A 183 -1.44 1.26 -11.14
C LEU A 183 -1.73 1.97 -9.82
N PRO A 184 -1.70 1.27 -8.68
CA PRO A 184 -1.91 1.89 -7.38
C PRO A 184 -0.78 2.89 -7.08
N VAL A 185 -1.04 3.85 -6.22
CA VAL A 185 -0.01 4.79 -5.76
C VAL A 185 0.75 4.17 -4.61
N GLU A 186 2.06 4.09 -4.70
CA GLU A 186 2.87 3.61 -3.58
C GLU A 186 3.29 4.75 -2.66
N ALA A 187 3.09 4.56 -1.35
CA ALA A 187 3.62 5.42 -0.31
C ALA A 187 3.93 4.60 0.96
N HIS A 188 5.05 4.89 1.61
CA HIS A 188 5.52 4.21 2.83
C HIS A 188 5.53 2.67 2.73
N GLY A 189 5.77 2.11 1.53
CA GLY A 189 5.79 0.66 1.28
C GLY A 189 4.40 0.02 1.20
N VAL A 190 3.36 0.82 0.97
CA VAL A 190 1.96 0.38 0.85
C VAL A 190 1.40 0.80 -0.50
N ALA A 191 0.73 -0.11 -1.20
CA ALA A 191 0.01 0.17 -2.43
C ALA A 191 -1.37 0.78 -2.10
N LEU A 192 -1.68 1.96 -2.63
CA LEU A 192 -2.88 2.73 -2.29
C LEU A 192 -3.80 2.89 -3.48
N MET A 193 -5.09 2.66 -3.25
CA MET A 193 -6.16 3.08 -4.14
C MET A 193 -7.26 3.75 -3.31
N SER A 194 -7.75 4.88 -3.76
CA SER A 194 -8.81 5.64 -3.08
C SER A 194 -9.78 6.22 -4.10
N VAL A 195 -11.05 6.26 -3.75
CA VAL A 195 -12.07 7.02 -4.47
C VAL A 195 -11.67 8.50 -4.56
N GLY A 196 -11.01 9.03 -3.53
CA GLY A 196 -10.54 10.42 -3.48
C GLY A 196 -9.53 10.80 -4.56
N PHE A 197 -8.90 9.85 -5.25
CA PHE A 197 -8.01 10.16 -6.40
C PHE A 197 -8.77 10.59 -7.66
N PHE A 198 -10.09 10.38 -7.71
CA PHE A 198 -10.94 10.61 -8.88
C PHE A 198 -11.99 11.70 -8.66
N VAL A 199 -11.95 12.35 -7.50
CA VAL A 199 -12.87 13.41 -7.11
C VAL A 199 -12.07 14.71 -6.95
N GLU A 200 -12.55 15.79 -7.54
CA GLU A 200 -11.97 17.12 -7.30
C GLU A 200 -12.45 17.64 -5.94
N ASP A 201 -11.56 18.32 -5.20
CA ASP A 201 -11.79 18.72 -3.80
C ASP A 201 -13.06 19.55 -3.58
N ASP A 202 -13.57 20.25 -4.62
CA ASP A 202 -14.70 21.17 -4.53
C ASP A 202 -15.99 20.65 -5.21
N GLU A 203 -15.98 19.44 -5.81
CA GLU A 203 -17.19 18.90 -6.47
C GLU A 203 -17.94 17.88 -5.59
N PRO A 204 -19.20 18.15 -5.21
CA PRO A 204 -20.01 17.16 -4.51
C PRO A 204 -20.42 16.03 -5.47
N VAL A 205 -19.72 14.91 -5.42
CA VAL A 205 -20.11 13.73 -6.19
C VAL A 205 -21.20 12.97 -5.46
N VAL A 206 -22.35 12.83 -6.10
CA VAL A 206 -23.46 12.04 -5.57
C VAL A 206 -23.29 10.57 -5.98
N TRP A 207 -22.73 9.77 -5.10
CA TRP A 207 -22.60 8.34 -5.28
C TRP A 207 -23.92 7.61 -4.98
N ARG A 208 -24.42 6.83 -5.92
CA ARG A 208 -25.55 5.93 -5.73
C ARG A 208 -25.07 4.50 -5.50
N GLY A 209 -25.82 3.68 -4.74
CA GLY A 209 -25.43 2.31 -4.38
C GLY A 209 -24.86 1.47 -5.53
N PRO A 210 -25.52 1.36 -6.69
CA PRO A 210 -24.99 0.60 -7.83
C PRO A 210 -23.68 1.16 -8.41
N MET A 211 -23.46 2.48 -8.34
CA MET A 211 -22.20 3.10 -8.78
C MET A 211 -21.07 2.76 -7.82
N LEU A 212 -21.35 2.72 -6.51
CA LEU A 212 -20.38 2.35 -5.49
C LEU A 212 -19.97 0.88 -5.62
N HIS A 213 -20.93 -0.02 -5.80
CA HIS A 213 -20.66 -1.43 -6.04
C HIS A 213 -19.73 -1.62 -7.23
N LYS A 214 -20.05 -0.97 -8.36
CA LYS A 214 -19.21 -1.03 -9.57
C LYS A 214 -17.81 -0.43 -9.37
N ALA A 215 -17.71 0.67 -8.62
CA ALA A 215 -16.40 1.27 -8.31
C ALA A 215 -15.54 0.34 -7.45
N ILE A 216 -16.10 -0.32 -6.44
CA ILE A 216 -15.38 -1.29 -5.62
C ILE A 216 -14.97 -2.49 -6.47
N GLU A 217 -15.87 -3.03 -7.29
CA GLU A 217 -15.56 -4.11 -8.23
C GLU A 217 -14.37 -3.75 -9.14
N GLN A 218 -14.38 -2.54 -9.72
CA GLN A 218 -13.29 -2.04 -10.54
C GLN A 218 -11.98 -1.86 -9.76
N PHE A 219 -12.03 -1.33 -8.54
CA PHE A 219 -10.83 -1.17 -7.72
C PHE A 219 -10.27 -2.51 -7.27
N LEU A 220 -11.08 -3.52 -7.07
CA LEU A 220 -10.61 -4.86 -6.78
C LEU A 220 -10.03 -5.54 -8.03
N GLY A 221 -10.69 -5.40 -9.20
CA GLY A 221 -10.38 -6.14 -10.44
C GLY A 221 -9.42 -5.43 -11.39
N ASP A 222 -9.61 -4.13 -11.61
CA ASP A 222 -8.88 -3.34 -12.61
C ASP A 222 -7.65 -2.61 -12.04
N VAL A 223 -7.34 -2.77 -10.74
CA VAL A 223 -6.09 -2.30 -10.16
C VAL A 223 -5.05 -3.41 -10.19
N HIS A 224 -3.83 -3.04 -10.59
CA HIS A 224 -2.69 -3.94 -10.53
C HIS A 224 -2.12 -3.99 -9.10
N TRP A 225 -2.76 -4.75 -8.24
CA TRP A 225 -2.32 -4.91 -6.85
C TRP A 225 -1.02 -5.73 -6.70
N GLY A 226 -0.58 -6.42 -7.76
CA GLY A 226 0.51 -7.38 -7.65
C GLY A 226 0.12 -8.57 -6.76
N GLU A 227 1.13 -9.19 -6.14
CA GLU A 227 0.89 -10.23 -5.13
C GLU A 227 0.88 -9.58 -3.75
N LEU A 228 -0.27 -9.35 -3.15
CA LEU A 228 -0.39 -8.87 -1.78
C LEU A 228 -0.41 -10.01 -0.76
N ASP A 229 0.16 -9.75 0.42
CA ASP A 229 -0.02 -10.59 1.60
C ASP A 229 -1.25 -10.14 2.40
N THR A 230 -1.50 -8.80 2.42
CA THR A 230 -2.64 -8.21 3.14
C THR A 230 -3.23 -7.04 2.34
N LEU A 231 -4.57 -7.00 2.25
CA LEU A 231 -5.34 -5.85 1.77
C LEU A 231 -6.22 -5.34 2.92
N LEU A 232 -6.07 -4.06 3.28
CA LEU A 232 -7.01 -3.38 4.18
C LEU A 232 -7.97 -2.54 3.35
N ILE A 233 -9.27 -2.68 3.61
CA ILE A 233 -10.31 -1.91 2.94
C ILE A 233 -10.94 -0.98 3.96
N ASP A 234 -10.70 0.32 3.81
CA ASP A 234 -11.24 1.36 4.69
C ASP A 234 -12.68 1.68 4.27
N LEU A 235 -13.67 1.16 5.01
CA LEU A 235 -15.08 1.27 4.69
C LEU A 235 -15.67 2.59 5.16
N PRO A 236 -16.74 3.10 4.54
CA PRO A 236 -17.53 4.19 5.12
C PRO A 236 -18.11 3.77 6.48
N PRO A 237 -18.41 4.73 7.36
CA PRO A 237 -19.02 4.43 8.66
C PRO A 237 -20.42 3.86 8.51
N GLY A 238 -20.78 2.91 9.38
CA GLY A 238 -22.11 2.31 9.43
C GLY A 238 -22.25 1.00 8.64
N THR A 239 -23.49 0.64 8.32
CA THR A 239 -23.88 -0.63 7.69
C THR A 239 -24.50 -0.40 6.29
N GLY A 240 -23.92 0.52 5.52
CA GLY A 240 -24.45 0.91 4.21
C GLY A 240 -24.10 -0.05 3.07
N ASP A 241 -24.56 0.33 1.87
CA ASP A 241 -24.44 -0.44 0.63
C ASP A 241 -23.01 -0.86 0.30
N VAL A 242 -22.01 -0.03 0.62
CA VAL A 242 -20.58 -0.33 0.40
C VAL A 242 -20.14 -1.57 1.17
N THR A 243 -20.54 -1.69 2.42
CA THR A 243 -20.21 -2.86 3.25
C THR A 243 -20.88 -4.12 2.71
N LEU A 244 -22.13 -4.02 2.28
CA LEU A 244 -22.83 -5.16 1.65
C LEU A 244 -22.17 -5.57 0.33
N SER A 245 -21.85 -4.60 -0.52
CA SER A 245 -21.13 -4.86 -1.78
C SER A 245 -19.79 -5.56 -1.56
N LEU A 246 -19.04 -5.15 -0.53
CA LEU A 246 -17.79 -5.80 -0.21
C LEU A 246 -17.97 -7.27 0.23
N LEU A 247 -19.01 -7.54 1.03
CA LEU A 247 -19.33 -8.91 1.45
C LEU A 247 -19.65 -9.83 0.28
N GLU A 248 -20.28 -9.30 -0.76
CA GLU A 248 -20.58 -10.05 -2.00
C GLU A 248 -19.32 -10.27 -2.83
N LEU A 249 -18.49 -9.24 -2.97
CA LEU A 249 -17.29 -9.27 -3.81
C LEU A 249 -16.12 -10.05 -3.18
N VAL A 250 -15.96 -9.98 -1.85
CA VAL A 250 -14.84 -10.61 -1.14
C VAL A 250 -15.38 -11.38 0.08
N PRO A 251 -15.99 -12.56 -0.13
CA PRO A 251 -16.67 -13.31 0.94
C PRO A 251 -15.71 -13.79 2.05
N ASP A 252 -14.42 -13.97 1.77
CA ASP A 252 -13.40 -14.36 2.75
C ASP A 252 -12.78 -13.19 3.52
N ALA A 253 -13.25 -11.95 3.29
CA ALA A 253 -12.82 -10.79 4.05
C ALA A 253 -13.15 -10.96 5.56
N GLN A 254 -12.27 -10.42 6.40
CA GLN A 254 -12.45 -10.45 7.85
C GLN A 254 -12.77 -9.04 8.36
N LEU A 255 -13.77 -8.93 9.21
CA LEU A 255 -14.11 -7.64 9.83
C LEU A 255 -13.06 -7.24 10.88
N LEU A 256 -12.52 -6.04 10.75
CA LEU A 256 -11.75 -5.36 11.80
C LEU A 256 -12.57 -4.15 12.29
N ALA A 257 -13.15 -4.26 13.47
CA ALA A 257 -14.03 -3.23 13.99
C ALA A 257 -13.24 -2.17 14.77
N VAL A 258 -13.39 -0.89 14.40
CA VAL A 258 -12.81 0.25 15.12
C VAL A 258 -13.90 1.00 15.86
N THR A 259 -13.68 1.22 17.16
CA THR A 259 -14.60 1.94 18.05
C THR A 259 -13.84 2.89 18.99
N THR A 260 -14.59 3.68 19.78
CA THR A 260 -14.07 4.48 20.88
C THR A 260 -14.73 4.04 22.20
N PRO A 261 -14.22 4.43 23.38
CA PRO A 261 -14.83 4.07 24.66
C PRO A 261 -16.28 4.52 24.84
N GLN A 262 -16.76 5.49 24.06
CA GLN A 262 -18.10 6.07 24.15
C GLN A 262 -19.20 5.05 23.85
N VAL A 263 -20.26 5.01 24.66
CA VAL A 263 -21.41 4.10 24.49
C VAL A 263 -22.08 4.23 23.13
N ALA A 264 -22.26 5.45 22.64
CA ALA A 264 -22.87 5.69 21.32
C ALA A 264 -22.08 5.04 20.17
N ALA A 265 -20.74 5.00 20.24
CA ALA A 265 -19.92 4.34 19.23
C ALA A 265 -20.08 2.81 19.27
N GLN A 266 -20.17 2.23 20.47
CA GLN A 266 -20.34 0.78 20.67
C GLN A 266 -21.68 0.28 20.12
N THR A 267 -22.77 0.98 20.39
CA THR A 267 -24.12 0.56 19.94
C THR A 267 -24.20 0.43 18.42
N VAL A 268 -23.61 1.37 17.68
CA VAL A 268 -23.62 1.31 16.22
C VAL A 268 -22.59 0.29 15.69
N ALA A 269 -21.42 0.20 16.30
CA ALA A 269 -20.41 -0.82 15.93
C ALA A 269 -20.91 -2.25 16.18
N ALA A 270 -21.73 -2.47 17.20
CA ALA A 270 -22.40 -3.75 17.42
C ALA A 270 -23.38 -4.14 16.30
N ARG A 271 -23.97 -3.16 15.59
CA ARG A 271 -24.80 -3.43 14.40
C ARG A 271 -23.93 -3.94 13.24
N VAL A 272 -22.75 -3.33 13.02
CA VAL A 272 -21.78 -3.79 12.01
C VAL A 272 -21.33 -5.22 12.32
N GLY A 273 -21.01 -5.52 13.58
CA GLY A 273 -20.63 -6.87 13.99
C GLY A 273 -21.76 -7.90 13.84
N ARG A 274 -23.03 -7.51 14.08
CA ARG A 274 -24.19 -8.41 13.81
C ARG A 274 -24.34 -8.66 12.32
N MET A 275 -24.25 -7.63 11.49
CA MET A 275 -24.31 -7.76 10.03
C MET A 275 -23.22 -8.69 9.51
N ALA A 276 -21.98 -8.56 10.01
CA ALA A 276 -20.90 -9.46 9.64
C ALA A 276 -21.22 -10.93 9.98
N ARG A 277 -21.79 -11.19 11.17
CA ARG A 277 -22.22 -12.54 11.56
C ARG A 277 -23.34 -13.09 10.67
N ASP A 278 -24.35 -12.26 10.38
CA ASP A 278 -25.47 -12.64 9.50
C ASP A 278 -24.96 -12.97 8.09
N ALA A 279 -23.96 -12.25 7.62
CA ALA A 279 -23.24 -12.51 6.36
C ALA A 279 -22.17 -13.61 6.46
N ARG A 280 -22.00 -14.24 7.63
CA ARG A 280 -20.95 -15.24 7.90
C ARG A 280 -19.52 -14.74 7.70
N MET A 281 -19.29 -13.42 7.75
CA MET A 281 -17.96 -12.83 7.69
C MET A 281 -17.23 -13.07 9.03
N PRO A 282 -16.01 -13.64 9.02
CA PRO A 282 -15.20 -13.77 10.23
C PRO A 282 -14.87 -12.40 10.80
N VAL A 283 -14.79 -12.29 12.13
CA VAL A 283 -14.39 -11.06 12.82
C VAL A 283 -12.95 -11.23 13.31
N ALA A 284 -12.01 -10.49 12.71
CA ALA A 284 -10.60 -10.51 13.09
C ALA A 284 -10.38 -9.94 14.52
N GLY A 285 -11.16 -8.91 14.89
CA GLY A 285 -11.11 -8.33 16.21
C GLY A 285 -11.64 -6.90 16.30
N VAL A 286 -11.47 -6.34 17.48
CA VAL A 286 -11.87 -4.98 17.83
C VAL A 286 -10.64 -4.14 18.20
N VAL A 287 -10.56 -2.92 17.68
CA VAL A 287 -9.59 -1.89 18.09
C VAL A 287 -10.35 -0.76 18.79
N GLU A 288 -10.05 -0.51 20.06
CA GLU A 288 -10.54 0.66 20.79
C GLU A 288 -9.58 1.82 20.55
N ASN A 289 -9.96 2.77 19.70
CA ASN A 289 -9.21 3.99 19.48
C ASN A 289 -9.62 5.09 20.47
N MET A 290 -8.75 6.08 20.68
CA MET A 290 -8.96 7.18 21.64
C MET A 290 -9.24 6.66 23.06
N SER A 291 -8.57 5.59 23.47
CA SER A 291 -8.82 4.89 24.74
C SER A 291 -8.52 5.77 25.96
N THR A 292 -7.42 6.51 25.91
CA THR A 292 -6.98 7.45 26.93
C THR A 292 -6.27 8.63 26.26
N LEU A 293 -6.31 9.79 26.87
CA LEU A 293 -5.45 10.92 26.52
C LEU A 293 -4.13 10.79 27.28
N VAL A 294 -3.02 10.73 26.58
CA VAL A 294 -1.69 10.78 27.20
C VAL A 294 -1.22 12.23 27.27
N CYS A 295 -1.03 12.73 28.49
CA CYS A 295 -0.57 14.09 28.73
C CYS A 295 0.85 14.27 28.16
N PRO A 296 1.10 15.29 27.28
CA PRO A 296 2.43 15.50 26.71
C PRO A 296 3.47 15.99 27.75
N SER A 297 3.03 16.52 28.89
CA SER A 297 3.89 17.06 29.91
C SER A 297 4.28 16.07 31.02
N CYS A 298 3.33 15.23 31.49
CA CYS A 298 3.56 14.30 32.60
C CYS A 298 3.35 12.82 32.23
N ALA A 299 2.96 12.52 30.99
CA ALA A 299 2.64 11.18 30.48
C ALA A 299 1.48 10.47 31.23
N GLU A 300 0.73 11.18 32.07
CA GLU A 300 -0.46 10.64 32.73
C GLU A 300 -1.54 10.30 31.69
N ALA A 301 -2.14 9.11 31.82
CA ALA A 301 -3.19 8.64 30.91
C ALA A 301 -4.57 8.87 31.53
N THR A 302 -5.37 9.72 30.89
CA THR A 302 -6.72 10.09 31.36
C THR A 302 -7.79 9.50 30.42
N PRO A 303 -8.79 8.76 30.92
CA PRO A 303 -9.84 8.18 30.09
C PRO A 303 -10.91 9.23 29.70
N MET A 304 -10.56 10.16 28.81
CA MET A 304 -11.40 11.29 28.38
C MET A 304 -12.80 10.88 27.89
N PHE A 305 -12.92 9.73 27.26
CA PHE A 305 -14.17 9.23 26.66
C PHE A 305 -14.77 8.04 27.43
N GLY A 306 -14.34 7.82 28.68
CA GLY A 306 -14.73 6.67 29.50
C GLY A 306 -13.88 5.43 29.22
N GLU A 307 -14.31 4.29 29.72
CA GLU A 307 -13.53 3.05 29.67
C GLU A 307 -14.35 1.83 29.25
N GLY A 308 -13.63 0.82 28.72
CA GLY A 308 -14.16 -0.52 28.49
C GLY A 308 -15.11 -0.66 27.30
N GLY A 309 -15.21 0.35 26.45
CA GLY A 309 -16.08 0.32 25.27
C GLY A 309 -15.71 -0.75 24.27
N GLY A 310 -14.43 -0.84 23.94
CA GLY A 310 -13.92 -1.85 23.03
C GLY A 310 -14.11 -3.27 23.57
N ARG A 311 -13.95 -3.47 24.89
CA ARG A 311 -14.18 -4.78 25.52
C ARG A 311 -15.65 -5.20 25.41
N ARG A 312 -16.58 -4.31 25.78
CA ARG A 312 -18.03 -4.60 25.66
C ARG A 312 -18.44 -4.88 24.21
N LEU A 313 -17.87 -4.15 23.24
CA LEU A 313 -18.10 -4.45 21.84
C LEU A 313 -17.56 -5.85 21.49
N ALA A 314 -16.31 -6.14 21.81
CA ALA A 314 -15.66 -7.42 21.54
C ALA A 314 -16.47 -8.61 22.09
N GLU A 315 -16.94 -8.52 23.33
CA GLU A 315 -17.82 -9.50 23.97
C GLU A 315 -19.17 -9.63 23.19
N SER A 316 -19.77 -8.51 22.79
CA SER A 316 -21.08 -8.50 22.10
C SER A 316 -21.05 -9.12 20.72
N ILE A 317 -19.90 -9.13 20.06
CA ILE A 317 -19.69 -9.69 18.71
C ILE A 317 -18.84 -10.97 18.72
N ALA A 318 -18.53 -11.50 19.92
CA ALA A 318 -17.73 -12.70 20.14
C ALA A 318 -16.36 -12.64 19.41
N ALA A 319 -15.64 -11.51 19.54
CA ALA A 319 -14.37 -11.26 18.89
C ALA A 319 -13.30 -10.83 19.91
N PRO A 320 -11.99 -10.99 19.61
CA PRO A 320 -10.94 -10.50 20.49
C PRO A 320 -10.84 -8.97 20.49
N LEU A 321 -10.53 -8.36 21.63
CA LEU A 321 -10.05 -6.99 21.73
C LEU A 321 -8.55 -7.00 21.42
N LEU A 322 -8.15 -6.52 20.22
CA LEU A 322 -6.77 -6.54 19.76
C LEU A 322 -5.90 -5.48 20.49
N GLY A 323 -6.51 -4.33 20.81
CA GLY A 323 -5.79 -3.30 21.54
C GLY A 323 -6.57 -2.02 21.78
N LYS A 324 -5.91 -1.14 22.54
CA LYS A 324 -6.43 0.17 22.94
C LYS A 324 -5.46 1.25 22.56
N VAL A 325 -5.73 1.92 21.46
CA VAL A 325 -4.87 3.00 20.92
C VAL A 325 -5.14 4.27 21.72
N PRO A 326 -4.14 4.85 22.38
CA PRO A 326 -4.31 6.11 23.08
C PRO A 326 -4.45 7.28 22.10
N LEU A 327 -5.09 8.34 22.55
CA LEU A 327 -5.09 9.62 21.89
C LEU A 327 -3.84 10.37 22.31
N ASP A 328 -2.94 10.60 21.41
CA ASP A 328 -1.73 11.41 21.62
C ASP A 328 -1.54 12.46 20.51
N LEU A 329 -0.79 13.49 20.81
CA LEU A 329 -0.52 14.58 19.87
C LEU A 329 0.23 14.09 18.62
N PRO A 330 1.25 13.22 18.73
CA PRO A 330 1.96 12.69 17.57
C PRO A 330 1.08 11.97 16.54
N LEU A 331 0.08 11.21 16.98
CA LEU A 331 -0.84 10.53 16.04
C LEU A 331 -1.57 11.54 15.14
N ARG A 332 -2.05 12.65 15.74
CA ARG A 332 -2.72 13.72 14.99
C ARG A 332 -1.75 14.47 14.10
N THR A 333 -0.65 14.99 14.66
CA THR A 333 0.27 15.85 13.90
C THR A 333 0.97 15.13 12.76
N SER A 334 1.30 13.85 12.94
CA SER A 334 1.86 13.01 11.87
C SER A 334 0.82 12.76 10.76
N GLY A 335 -0.43 12.48 11.13
CA GLY A 335 -1.52 12.31 10.16
C GLY A 335 -1.78 13.59 9.35
N ASP A 336 -1.82 14.76 10.01
CA ASP A 336 -1.97 16.06 9.34
C ASP A 336 -0.80 16.35 8.38
N ALA A 337 0.41 15.90 8.72
CA ALA A 337 1.60 16.03 7.88
C ALA A 337 1.67 15.00 6.74
N GLY A 338 0.72 14.06 6.65
CA GLY A 338 0.71 13.00 5.63
C GLY A 338 1.76 11.92 5.87
N VAL A 339 2.18 11.72 7.12
CA VAL A 339 3.13 10.69 7.51
C VAL A 339 2.51 9.84 8.61
N PRO A 340 2.18 8.55 8.39
CA PRO A 340 1.63 7.70 9.43
C PRO A 340 2.50 7.70 10.70
N ALA A 341 1.87 7.76 11.88
CA ALA A 341 2.59 7.94 13.15
C ALA A 341 3.63 6.83 13.42
N VAL A 342 3.39 5.62 12.92
CA VAL A 342 4.35 4.50 13.02
C VAL A 342 5.67 4.78 12.28
N VAL A 343 5.69 5.78 11.38
CA VAL A 343 6.89 6.29 10.70
C VAL A 343 7.32 7.62 11.32
N GLY A 344 6.42 8.61 11.39
CA GLY A 344 6.73 9.98 11.79
C GLY A 344 7.05 10.12 13.28
N ALA A 345 6.45 9.28 14.12
CA ALA A 345 6.64 9.30 15.58
C ALA A 345 6.70 7.87 16.16
N PRO A 346 7.68 7.03 15.78
CA PRO A 346 7.66 5.61 16.08
C PRO A 346 7.70 5.25 17.57
N LYS A 347 8.07 6.18 18.42
CA LYS A 347 8.12 6.01 19.88
C LYS A 347 6.86 6.51 20.59
N ALA A 348 5.92 7.13 19.87
CA ALA A 348 4.67 7.60 20.45
C ALA A 348 3.83 6.42 20.98
N PRO A 349 3.11 6.59 22.10
CA PRO A 349 2.28 5.53 22.67
C PRO A 349 1.29 4.92 21.67
N SER A 350 0.65 5.76 20.85
CA SER A 350 -0.25 5.31 19.78
C SER A 350 0.47 4.46 18.72
N ALA A 351 1.65 4.89 18.27
CA ALA A 351 2.43 4.17 17.26
C ALA A 351 2.94 2.81 17.78
N VAL A 352 3.34 2.75 19.04
CA VAL A 352 3.75 1.49 19.71
C VAL A 352 2.58 0.52 19.78
N GLU A 353 1.41 1.00 20.19
CA GLU A 353 0.21 0.16 20.31
C GLU A 353 -0.29 -0.31 18.93
N LEU A 354 -0.28 0.56 17.91
CA LEU A 354 -0.68 0.19 16.55
C LEU A 354 0.24 -0.89 15.95
N ARG A 355 1.57 -0.82 16.19
CA ARG A 355 2.49 -1.90 15.80
C ARG A 355 2.22 -3.21 16.58
N ARG A 356 1.88 -3.11 17.87
CA ARG A 356 1.51 -4.28 18.68
C ARG A 356 0.23 -4.93 18.16
N ILE A 357 -0.76 -4.13 17.74
CA ILE A 357 -2.00 -4.64 17.13
C ILE A 357 -1.69 -5.31 15.79
N ALA A 358 -0.90 -4.66 14.92
CA ALA A 358 -0.48 -5.23 13.63
C ALA A 358 0.19 -6.60 13.80
N ALA A 359 1.06 -6.76 14.80
CA ALA A 359 1.74 -8.02 15.09
C ALA A 359 0.81 -9.15 15.59
N GLN A 360 -0.42 -8.83 16.04
CA GLN A 360 -1.42 -9.83 16.44
C GLN A 360 -2.31 -10.29 15.28
N LEU A 361 -2.35 -9.52 14.18
CA LEU A 361 -3.05 -9.96 12.99
C LEU A 361 -2.32 -11.19 12.42
N PRO A 362 -3.04 -12.27 12.05
CA PRO A 362 -2.41 -13.47 11.53
C PRO A 362 -1.47 -13.16 10.37
N THR A 363 -0.28 -13.73 10.34
CA THR A 363 0.65 -13.63 9.21
C THR A 363 0.38 -14.73 8.19
N VAL A 364 0.45 -14.43 6.90
CA VAL A 364 0.40 -15.48 5.87
C VAL A 364 1.72 -16.23 5.87
N ARG A 365 1.70 -17.53 6.18
CA ARG A 365 2.82 -18.40 5.88
C ARG A 365 2.82 -18.64 4.38
N ARG A 366 3.72 -17.99 3.65
CA ARG A 366 3.88 -18.23 2.20
C ARG A 366 4.20 -19.70 1.97
N SER A 367 3.34 -20.39 1.23
CA SER A 367 3.70 -21.70 0.72
C SER A 367 4.85 -21.52 -0.28
N LEU A 368 5.94 -22.27 -0.08
CA LEU A 368 7.05 -22.32 -1.03
C LEU A 368 6.75 -23.29 -2.19
N VAL A 369 5.60 -23.93 -2.17
CA VAL A 369 5.16 -24.86 -3.23
C VAL A 369 4.97 -24.08 -4.53
N GLY A 370 5.69 -24.48 -5.58
CA GLY A 370 5.64 -23.85 -6.90
C GLY A 370 6.59 -22.67 -7.11
N ARG A 371 7.35 -22.21 -6.11
CA ARG A 371 8.40 -21.20 -6.30
C ARG A 371 9.67 -21.84 -6.86
N ARG A 372 10.20 -21.27 -7.94
CA ARG A 372 11.56 -21.56 -8.38
C ARG A 372 12.54 -21.04 -7.31
N LEU A 373 13.19 -21.94 -6.60
CA LEU A 373 14.30 -21.60 -5.75
C LEU A 373 15.45 -21.14 -6.65
N PRO A 374 16.12 -20.00 -6.37
CA PRO A 374 17.35 -19.62 -7.05
C PRO A 374 18.48 -20.53 -6.56
N LEU A 375 18.52 -21.76 -7.06
CA LEU A 375 19.66 -22.64 -6.82
C LEU A 375 20.71 -22.30 -7.87
N SER A 376 21.70 -21.50 -7.49
CA SER A 376 22.95 -21.43 -8.24
C SER A 376 23.72 -22.72 -7.94
N VAL A 377 23.97 -23.52 -8.97
CA VAL A 377 24.93 -24.61 -8.91
C VAL A 377 26.30 -23.96 -8.78
N VAL A 378 26.98 -24.19 -7.65
CA VAL A 378 28.36 -23.76 -7.41
C VAL A 378 29.30 -24.70 -8.18
#